data_fe4910f951bde4ae36f3ab09af9324fe
#
_entry.id   fe4910f951bde4ae36f3ab09af9324fe
#
_cell.length_a   1.000
_cell.length_b   1.000
_cell.length_c   1.000
_cell.angle_alpha   90.00
_cell.angle_beta   90.00
_cell.angle_gamma   90.00
#
_symmetry.space_group_name_H-M   'P 1'
#
loop_
_entity.id
_entity.type
_entity.pdbx_description
1 polymer ?
#
loop_
_entity_poly.entity_id
_entity_poly.type
_entity_poly.pdbx_seq_one_letter_code
_entity_poly.pdbx_strand_id
1 'polypeptide(L)'
;VQPILLAFLLGLSQGMLHAVGPDHCAAMATLGTLGGGRRRAAIATAVRFALGHAVMLGGIAALCILAGVGLSETFERWAEIFGGAVLVALAVAALLFPSSLDHGHPHLPGHTQEPHQHVHTVSTTAGALMAVSGVRSLLLALPPLLVGGSMSAAAWMYLPGFALGILIGMGVVGLIFAEGIARLNAQITRWVQRVVAVGSGALGLFWIGSRLVGG
;
A
#
# COMPACT_ATOMS: atom_id res chain seq x y z
N VAL A 1 -4.25 -27.82 -16.68
CA VAL A 1 -3.73 -27.60 -15.31
C VAL A 1 -2.49 -26.69 -15.33
N GLN A 2 -1.54 -26.93 -16.24
CA GLN A 2 -0.30 -26.14 -16.34
C GLN A 2 -0.52 -24.62 -16.57
N PRO A 3 -1.38 -24.15 -17.49
CA PRO A 3 -1.55 -22.71 -17.72
C PRO A 3 -2.18 -21.99 -16.53
N ILE A 4 -3.05 -22.64 -15.78
CA ILE A 4 -3.70 -22.08 -14.59
C ILE A 4 -2.68 -21.89 -13.45
N LEU A 5 -1.86 -22.90 -13.20
CA LEU A 5 -0.80 -22.82 -12.19
C LEU A 5 0.24 -21.76 -12.58
N LEU A 6 0.63 -21.69 -13.84
CA LEU A 6 1.58 -20.70 -14.34
C LEU A 6 1.03 -19.28 -14.16
N ALA A 7 -0.25 -19.05 -14.46
CA ALA A 7 -0.89 -17.76 -14.26
C ALA A 7 -0.93 -17.36 -12.78
N PHE A 8 -1.23 -18.30 -11.88
CA PHE A 8 -1.18 -18.05 -10.44
C PHE A 8 0.23 -17.66 -9.96
N LEU A 9 1.25 -18.42 -10.38
CA LEU A 9 2.65 -18.15 -10.00
C LEU A 9 3.15 -16.83 -10.60
N LEU A 10 2.72 -16.50 -11.83
CA LEU A 10 3.02 -15.21 -12.45
C LEU A 10 2.38 -14.07 -11.65
N GLY A 11 1.10 -14.21 -11.28
CA GLY A 11 0.42 -13.26 -10.41
C GLY A 11 1.15 -13.09 -9.08
N LEU A 12 1.49 -14.19 -8.43
CA LEU A 12 2.21 -14.20 -7.15
C LEU A 12 3.54 -13.42 -7.25
N SER A 13 4.35 -13.71 -8.25
CA SER A 13 5.64 -13.04 -8.45
C SER A 13 5.48 -11.55 -8.76
N GLN A 14 4.53 -11.20 -9.61
CA GLN A 14 4.24 -9.80 -9.96
C GLN A 14 3.68 -9.03 -8.76
N GLY A 15 2.82 -9.64 -7.94
CA GLY A 15 2.30 -9.05 -6.71
C GLY A 15 3.41 -8.79 -5.68
N MET A 16 4.37 -9.71 -5.54
CA MET A 16 5.54 -9.52 -4.67
C MET A 16 6.42 -8.38 -5.17
N LEU A 17 6.69 -8.29 -6.48
CA LEU A 17 7.45 -7.20 -7.09
C LEU A 17 6.73 -5.86 -6.93
N HIS A 18 5.41 -5.83 -7.13
CA HIS A 18 4.59 -4.63 -6.92
C HIS A 18 4.70 -4.12 -5.48
N ALA A 19 4.68 -5.02 -4.50
CA ALA A 19 4.75 -4.68 -3.08
C ALA A 19 6.03 -3.96 -2.66
N VAL A 20 7.14 -4.11 -3.37
CA VAL A 20 8.42 -3.42 -3.12
C VAL A 20 8.54 -2.09 -3.85
N GLY A 21 7.46 -1.62 -4.47
CA GLY A 21 7.40 -0.29 -5.08
C GLY A 21 7.81 0.81 -4.09
N PRO A 22 8.53 1.85 -4.55
CA PRO A 22 9.05 2.90 -3.66
C PRO A 22 7.95 3.66 -2.93
N ASP A 23 6.79 3.83 -3.55
CA ASP A 23 5.59 4.45 -2.98
C ASP A 23 5.00 3.62 -1.83
N HIS A 24 4.90 2.29 -2.00
CA HIS A 24 4.42 1.37 -0.95
C HIS A 24 5.40 1.30 0.22
N CYS A 25 6.70 1.21 -0.08
CA CYS A 25 7.75 1.23 0.94
C CYS A 25 7.71 2.54 1.74
N ALA A 26 7.56 3.69 1.05
CA ALA A 26 7.46 5.00 1.68
C ALA A 26 6.21 5.12 2.57
N ALA A 27 5.04 4.69 2.09
CA ALA A 27 3.80 4.70 2.86
C ALA A 27 3.88 3.79 4.10
N MET A 28 4.35 2.55 3.93
CA MET A 28 4.49 1.61 5.04
C MET A 28 5.52 2.06 6.07
N ALA A 29 6.65 2.63 5.63
CA ALA A 29 7.65 3.19 6.54
C ALA A 29 7.08 4.37 7.34
N THR A 30 6.36 5.29 6.67
CA THR A 30 5.71 6.43 7.32
C THR A 30 4.67 5.97 8.35
N LEU A 31 3.75 5.08 7.95
CA LEU A 31 2.73 4.53 8.84
C LEU A 31 3.31 3.70 9.98
N GLY A 32 4.38 2.94 9.72
CA GLY A 32 5.07 2.13 10.73
C GLY A 32 5.72 2.98 11.82
N THR A 33 6.27 4.15 11.46
CA THR A 33 6.84 5.08 12.44
C THR A 33 5.78 5.79 13.28
N LEU A 34 4.58 6.04 12.73
CA LEU A 34 3.45 6.64 13.44
C LEU A 34 2.89 5.72 14.56
N GLY A 35 3.10 4.40 14.49
CA GLY A 35 2.70 3.43 15.50
C GLY A 35 3.57 3.41 16.77
N GLY A 36 4.37 4.45 17.06
CA GLY A 36 5.15 4.58 18.28
C GLY A 36 6.34 3.61 18.39
N GLY A 37 6.81 3.03 17.27
CA GLY A 37 7.98 2.16 17.24
C GLY A 37 7.77 0.76 17.83
N ARG A 38 6.54 0.40 18.21
CA ARG A 38 6.25 -0.96 18.71
C ARG A 38 6.16 -1.95 17.55
N ARG A 39 6.96 -3.01 17.59
CA ARG A 39 7.01 -4.06 16.57
C ARG A 39 5.62 -4.60 16.19
N ARG A 40 4.79 -4.92 17.18
CA ARG A 40 3.42 -5.44 16.94
C ARG A 40 2.53 -4.44 16.22
N ALA A 41 2.61 -3.16 16.59
CA ALA A 41 1.85 -2.09 15.96
C ALA A 41 2.28 -1.89 14.50
N ALA A 42 3.58 -1.87 14.22
CA ALA A 42 4.12 -1.74 12.87
C ALA A 42 3.71 -2.92 11.95
N ILE A 43 3.77 -4.16 12.46
CA ILE A 43 3.31 -5.35 11.73
C ILE A 43 1.80 -5.25 11.44
N ALA A 44 1.00 -4.93 12.45
CA ALA A 44 -0.44 -4.79 12.30
C ALA A 44 -0.81 -3.70 11.28
N THR A 45 -0.08 -2.58 11.27
CA THR A 45 -0.21 -1.49 10.30
C THR A 45 0.10 -1.99 8.88
N ALA A 46 1.21 -2.70 8.69
CA ALA A 46 1.59 -3.24 7.39
C ALA A 46 0.56 -4.26 6.86
N VAL A 47 0.09 -5.17 7.71
CA VAL A 47 -0.93 -6.16 7.33
C VAL A 47 -2.24 -5.48 6.92
N ARG A 48 -2.69 -4.47 7.67
CA ARG A 48 -3.93 -3.74 7.34
C ARG A 48 -3.79 -2.91 6.07
N PHE A 49 -2.65 -2.26 5.89
CA PHE A 49 -2.34 -1.56 4.65
C PHE A 49 -2.38 -2.54 3.46
N ALA A 50 -1.70 -3.68 3.57
CA ALA A 50 -1.69 -4.70 2.54
C ALA A 50 -3.08 -5.25 2.22
N LEU A 51 -3.91 -5.50 3.24
CA LEU A 51 -5.29 -5.96 3.06
C LEU A 51 -6.15 -4.91 2.34
N GLY A 52 -6.12 -3.66 2.79
CA GLY A 52 -6.84 -2.57 2.13
C GLY A 52 -6.42 -2.40 0.67
N HIS A 53 -5.11 -2.46 0.42
CA HIS A 53 -4.51 -2.38 -0.91
C HIS A 53 -4.94 -3.56 -1.80
N ALA A 54 -4.76 -4.79 -1.35
CA ALA A 54 -5.08 -5.98 -2.13
C ALA A 54 -6.57 -6.10 -2.47
N VAL A 55 -7.45 -5.78 -1.51
CA VAL A 55 -8.91 -5.81 -1.71
C VAL A 55 -9.35 -4.76 -2.72
N MET A 56 -8.86 -3.52 -2.58
CA MET A 56 -9.24 -2.43 -3.49
C MET A 56 -8.68 -2.67 -4.90
N LEU A 57 -7.41 -3.03 -5.00
CA LEU A 57 -6.76 -3.29 -6.29
C LEU A 57 -7.39 -4.49 -7.00
N GLY A 58 -7.61 -5.59 -6.28
CA GLY A 58 -8.28 -6.78 -6.81
C GLY A 58 -9.72 -6.50 -7.24
N GLY A 59 -10.45 -5.68 -6.47
CA GLY A 59 -11.81 -5.26 -6.80
C GLY A 59 -11.87 -4.42 -8.08
N ILE A 60 -11.00 -3.40 -8.22
CA ILE A 60 -10.93 -2.58 -9.43
C ILE A 60 -10.55 -3.44 -10.64
N ALA A 61 -9.55 -4.31 -10.48
CA ALA A 61 -9.12 -5.20 -11.55
C ALA A 61 -10.24 -6.15 -11.99
N ALA A 62 -10.94 -6.77 -11.04
CA ALA A 62 -12.08 -7.63 -11.33
C ALA A 62 -13.18 -6.88 -12.08
N LEU A 63 -13.50 -5.65 -11.68
CA LEU A 63 -14.47 -4.80 -12.38
C LEU A 63 -14.03 -4.47 -13.81
N CYS A 64 -12.76 -4.09 -14.02
CA CYS A 64 -12.22 -3.85 -15.36
C CYS A 64 -12.31 -5.09 -16.26
N ILE A 65 -11.98 -6.25 -15.71
CA ILE A 65 -12.06 -7.52 -16.42
C ILE A 65 -13.51 -7.86 -16.77
N LEU A 66 -14.44 -7.76 -15.82
CA LEU A 66 -15.86 -8.05 -16.04
C LEU A 66 -16.50 -7.10 -17.04
N ALA A 67 -16.10 -5.83 -17.03
CA ALA A 67 -16.59 -4.82 -17.96
C ALA A 67 -15.91 -4.94 -19.36
N GLY A 68 -14.84 -5.72 -19.49
CA GLY A 68 -14.07 -5.81 -20.74
C GLY A 68 -13.40 -4.50 -21.14
N VAL A 69 -13.12 -3.62 -20.18
CA VAL A 69 -12.54 -2.29 -20.41
C VAL A 69 -11.09 -2.25 -19.91
N GLY A 70 -10.22 -1.66 -20.73
CA GLY A 70 -8.89 -1.21 -20.30
C GLY A 70 -8.97 0.15 -19.60
N LEU A 71 -7.93 0.50 -18.88
CA LEU A 71 -7.82 1.84 -18.31
C LEU A 71 -7.39 2.83 -19.39
N SER A 72 -8.01 4.02 -19.40
CA SER A 72 -7.56 5.12 -20.23
C SER A 72 -6.29 5.75 -19.65
N GLU A 73 -5.43 6.31 -20.51
CA GLU A 73 -4.24 7.06 -20.09
C GLU A 73 -4.61 8.21 -19.12
N THR A 74 -5.75 8.84 -19.36
CA THR A 74 -6.29 9.88 -18.48
C THR A 74 -6.58 9.35 -17.08
N PHE A 75 -7.19 8.17 -16.97
CA PHE A 75 -7.43 7.54 -15.67
C PHE A 75 -6.11 7.19 -14.96
N GLU A 76 -5.16 6.59 -15.68
CA GLU A 76 -3.84 6.25 -15.14
C GLU A 76 -3.12 7.49 -14.60
N ARG A 77 -3.13 8.59 -15.36
CA ARG A 77 -2.55 9.87 -14.96
C ARG A 77 -3.15 10.37 -13.64
N TRP A 78 -4.46 10.42 -13.55
CA TRP A 78 -5.14 10.88 -12.33
C TRP A 78 -4.93 9.93 -11.15
N ALA A 79 -4.89 8.63 -11.40
CA ALA A 79 -4.62 7.62 -10.37
C ALA A 79 -3.23 7.80 -9.75
N GLU A 80 -2.21 8.09 -10.55
CA GLU A 80 -0.85 8.35 -10.07
C GLU A 80 -0.73 9.69 -9.34
N ILE A 81 -1.39 10.76 -9.82
CA ILE A 81 -1.47 12.05 -9.11
C ILE A 81 -2.14 11.84 -7.75
N PHE A 82 -3.22 11.06 -7.70
CA PHE A 82 -3.93 10.75 -6.47
C PHE A 82 -3.05 9.95 -5.49
N GLY A 83 -2.35 8.93 -5.96
CA GLY A 83 -1.38 8.18 -5.14
C GLY A 83 -0.28 9.07 -4.57
N GLY A 84 0.26 9.98 -5.40
CA GLY A 84 1.21 11.00 -4.95
C GLY A 84 0.63 11.92 -3.88
N ALA A 85 -0.63 12.36 -4.04
CA ALA A 85 -1.30 13.20 -3.04
C ALA A 85 -1.51 12.45 -1.71
N VAL A 86 -1.83 11.16 -1.73
CA VAL A 86 -1.91 10.32 -0.52
C VAL A 86 -0.57 10.25 0.20
N LEU A 87 0.55 10.07 -0.54
CA LEU A 87 1.89 10.08 0.05
C LEU A 87 2.23 11.42 0.70
N VAL A 88 1.92 12.53 0.04
CA VAL A 88 2.11 13.88 0.61
C VAL A 88 1.27 14.06 1.87
N ALA A 89 0.01 13.65 1.85
CA ALA A 89 -0.88 13.74 3.02
C ALA A 89 -0.35 12.92 4.21
N LEU A 90 0.13 11.69 3.97
CA LEU A 90 0.76 10.85 4.99
C LEU A 90 2.03 11.50 5.54
N ALA A 91 2.86 12.08 4.67
CA ALA A 91 4.08 12.77 5.06
C ALA A 91 3.78 13.99 5.96
N VAL A 92 2.82 14.82 5.56
CA VAL A 92 2.36 15.98 6.34
C VAL A 92 1.80 15.54 7.68
N ALA A 93 0.96 14.50 7.71
CA ALA A 93 0.42 13.96 8.95
C ALA A 93 1.54 13.48 9.90
N ALA A 94 2.55 12.79 9.36
CA ALA A 94 3.69 12.30 10.15
C ALA A 94 4.58 13.43 10.70
N LEU A 95 4.69 14.54 9.98
CA LEU A 95 5.48 15.71 10.40
C LEU A 95 4.74 16.58 11.42
N LEU A 96 3.44 16.80 11.22
CA LEU A 96 2.63 17.66 12.09
C LEU A 96 2.17 16.95 13.36
N PHE A 97 1.94 15.64 13.31
CA PHE A 97 1.38 14.86 14.41
C PHE A 97 2.28 13.66 14.78
N PRO A 98 3.55 13.89 15.13
CA PRO A 98 4.53 12.80 15.35
C PRO A 98 4.18 11.84 16.49
N SER A 99 3.26 12.21 17.37
CA SER A 99 2.83 11.41 18.54
C SER A 99 1.33 11.18 18.62
N SER A 100 0.54 11.67 17.65
CA SER A 100 -0.92 11.68 17.75
C SER A 100 -1.59 10.31 17.60
N LEU A 101 -0.86 9.31 17.14
CA LEU A 101 -1.36 7.94 17.02
C LEU A 101 -0.97 7.05 18.21
N ASP A 102 -0.14 7.55 19.13
CA ASP A 102 0.25 6.88 20.36
C ASP A 102 -0.25 7.70 21.57
N HIS A 103 -1.55 8.02 21.60
CA HIS A 103 -2.17 8.62 22.78
C HIS A 103 -2.31 7.57 23.87
N GLY A 104 -1.25 7.37 24.63
CA GLY A 104 -1.35 6.91 26.00
C GLY A 104 -2.04 8.02 26.81
N HIS A 105 -3.36 8.09 26.78
CA HIS A 105 -4.07 8.91 27.76
C HIS A 105 -3.76 8.38 29.15
N PRO A 106 -3.47 9.25 30.15
CA PRO A 106 -3.43 8.82 31.52
C PRO A 106 -4.80 8.21 31.83
N HIS A 107 -4.80 6.92 32.17
CA HIS A 107 -6.00 6.19 32.49
C HIS A 107 -6.66 6.80 33.74
N LEU A 108 -7.75 7.53 33.54
CA LEU A 108 -8.72 7.74 34.57
C LEU A 108 -9.41 6.40 34.87
N PRO A 109 -9.44 5.95 36.14
CA PRO A 109 -10.07 4.68 36.48
C PRO A 109 -11.56 4.74 36.12
N GLY A 110 -12.01 3.94 35.15
CA GLY A 110 -13.43 3.77 34.84
C GLY A 110 -13.88 3.83 33.38
N HIS A 111 -13.03 4.20 32.42
CA HIS A 111 -13.41 4.20 30.99
C HIS A 111 -12.50 3.30 30.17
N THR A 112 -13.00 2.11 29.82
CA THR A 112 -12.43 1.22 28.82
C THR A 112 -12.78 1.73 27.41
N GLN A 113 -12.17 2.85 26.98
CA GLN A 113 -12.19 3.21 25.57
C GLN A 113 -10.94 2.62 24.92
N GLU A 114 -11.13 1.74 23.95
CA GLU A 114 -10.07 1.10 23.17
C GLU A 114 -9.31 2.15 22.35
N PRO A 115 -8.04 2.51 22.67
CA PRO A 115 -7.30 3.57 21.97
C PRO A 115 -6.82 3.17 20.57
N HIS A 116 -7.14 1.98 20.10
CA HIS A 116 -6.51 1.38 18.93
C HIS A 116 -7.28 1.51 17.60
N GLN A 117 -8.54 1.98 17.61
CA GLN A 117 -9.37 1.99 16.40
C GLN A 117 -8.90 2.96 15.30
N HIS A 118 -8.35 4.12 15.66
CA HIS A 118 -8.00 5.15 14.67
C HIS A 118 -6.81 4.76 13.78
N VAL A 119 -5.74 4.17 14.34
CA VAL A 119 -4.57 3.72 13.55
C VAL A 119 -4.97 2.59 12.59
N HIS A 120 -5.90 1.76 13.00
CA HIS A 120 -6.37 0.62 12.23
C HIS A 120 -7.10 1.05 10.96
N THR A 121 -8.00 2.01 11.10
CA THR A 121 -8.77 2.56 9.98
C THR A 121 -7.86 3.33 9.01
N VAL A 122 -6.95 4.16 9.53
CA VAL A 122 -6.02 4.95 8.70
C VAL A 122 -5.13 4.05 7.83
N SER A 123 -4.57 2.97 8.39
CA SER A 123 -3.69 2.08 7.61
C SER A 123 -4.44 1.36 6.49
N THR A 124 -5.62 0.82 6.79
CA THR A 124 -6.45 0.12 5.79
C THR A 124 -6.91 1.08 4.69
N THR A 125 -7.37 2.27 5.09
CA THR A 125 -7.83 3.31 4.14
C THR A 125 -6.68 3.81 3.27
N ALA A 126 -5.51 4.07 3.85
CA ALA A 126 -4.33 4.48 3.09
C ALA A 126 -3.92 3.41 2.07
N GLY A 127 -3.94 2.13 2.46
CA GLY A 127 -3.69 1.01 1.55
C GLY A 127 -4.70 0.96 0.41
N ALA A 128 -5.99 1.09 0.71
CA ALA A 128 -7.04 1.11 -0.29
C ALA A 128 -6.91 2.31 -1.26
N LEU A 129 -6.64 3.50 -0.73
CA LEU A 129 -6.47 4.70 -1.56
C LEU A 129 -5.25 4.59 -2.48
N MET A 130 -4.14 4.07 -1.98
CA MET A 130 -2.94 3.87 -2.80
C MET A 130 -3.09 2.75 -3.84
N ALA A 131 -4.04 1.84 -3.67
CA ALA A 131 -4.32 0.80 -4.64
C ALA A 131 -4.77 1.36 -6.00
N VAL A 132 -5.39 2.54 -6.01
CA VAL A 132 -5.85 3.19 -7.25
C VAL A 132 -4.68 3.47 -8.19
N SER A 133 -3.51 3.90 -7.67
CA SER A 133 -2.31 4.13 -8.47
C SER A 133 -1.64 2.83 -8.96
N GLY A 134 -1.88 1.72 -8.26
CA GLY A 134 -1.31 0.41 -8.58
C GLY A 134 -2.02 -0.38 -9.69
N VAL A 135 -3.21 0.05 -10.12
CA VAL A 135 -4.04 -0.70 -11.08
C VAL A 135 -3.34 -0.90 -12.42
N ARG A 136 -2.55 0.08 -12.87
CA ARG A 136 -1.76 -0.03 -14.10
C ARG A 136 -0.83 -1.24 -14.09
N SER A 137 -0.05 -1.42 -13.04
CA SER A 137 0.93 -2.51 -12.94
C SER A 137 0.28 -3.89 -13.01
N LEU A 138 -0.92 -4.02 -12.44
CA LEU A 138 -1.71 -5.24 -12.52
C LEU A 138 -2.26 -5.47 -13.93
N LEU A 139 -2.80 -4.44 -14.58
CA LEU A 139 -3.42 -4.56 -15.90
C LEU A 139 -2.40 -4.74 -17.02
N LEU A 140 -1.18 -4.23 -16.89
CA LEU A 140 -0.10 -4.45 -17.87
C LEU A 140 0.30 -5.92 -18.00
N ALA A 141 0.14 -6.72 -16.95
CA ALA A 141 0.45 -8.14 -16.96
C ALA A 141 -0.73 -9.02 -17.40
N LEU A 142 -1.95 -8.47 -17.50
CA LEU A 142 -3.17 -9.19 -17.87
C LEU A 142 -3.34 -9.45 -19.39
N PRO A 143 -2.97 -8.54 -20.31
CA PRO A 143 -3.27 -8.70 -21.73
C PRO A 143 -2.84 -10.05 -22.34
N PRO A 144 -1.66 -10.62 -22.01
CA PRO A 144 -1.27 -11.94 -22.51
C PRO A 144 -2.21 -13.07 -22.08
N LEU A 145 -2.93 -12.88 -20.97
CA LEU A 145 -3.86 -13.86 -20.40
C LEU A 145 -5.29 -13.70 -20.93
N LEU A 146 -5.59 -12.56 -21.59
CA LEU A 146 -6.88 -12.22 -22.19
C LEU A 146 -6.95 -12.53 -23.69
N VAL A 147 -5.90 -13.12 -24.28
CA VAL A 147 -5.86 -13.46 -25.71
C VAL A 147 -6.98 -14.43 -26.05
N GLY A 148 -7.93 -13.94 -26.87
CA GLY A 148 -9.08 -14.75 -27.33
C GLY A 148 -10.45 -14.19 -26.94
N GLY A 149 -10.53 -13.02 -26.31
CA GLY A 149 -11.81 -12.33 -26.07
C GLY A 149 -12.72 -12.97 -25.02
N SER A 150 -12.33 -14.11 -24.46
CA SER A 150 -13.02 -14.76 -23.35
C SER A 150 -12.14 -14.80 -22.12
N MET A 151 -12.75 -14.56 -20.96
CA MET A 151 -12.08 -14.66 -19.69
C MET A 151 -11.60 -16.10 -19.45
N SER A 152 -10.33 -16.32 -19.68
CA SER A 152 -9.74 -17.65 -19.44
C SER A 152 -9.68 -17.93 -17.94
N ALA A 153 -9.83 -19.19 -17.53
CA ALA A 153 -9.62 -19.60 -16.14
C ALA A 153 -8.23 -19.18 -15.60
N ALA A 154 -7.27 -18.99 -16.49
CA ALA A 154 -5.94 -18.47 -16.16
C ALA A 154 -5.97 -17.01 -15.69
N ALA A 155 -6.74 -16.13 -16.35
CA ALA A 155 -6.89 -14.74 -15.92
C ALA A 155 -7.51 -14.63 -14.54
N TRP A 156 -8.50 -15.45 -14.23
CA TRP A 156 -9.10 -15.52 -12.90
C TRP A 156 -8.14 -16.04 -11.82
N MET A 157 -7.22 -16.94 -12.17
CA MET A 157 -6.23 -17.43 -11.19
C MET A 157 -5.03 -16.52 -11.01
N TYR A 158 -4.76 -15.63 -11.99
CA TYR A 158 -3.76 -14.58 -11.84
C TYR A 158 -4.09 -13.60 -10.71
N LEU A 159 -5.36 -13.18 -10.60
CA LEU A 159 -5.79 -12.19 -9.59
C LEU A 159 -5.53 -12.66 -8.15
N PRO A 160 -5.98 -13.84 -7.70
CA PRO A 160 -5.67 -14.30 -6.34
C PRO A 160 -4.17 -14.54 -6.13
N GLY A 161 -3.43 -14.97 -7.17
CA GLY A 161 -1.97 -15.04 -7.10
C GLY A 161 -1.36 -13.66 -6.84
N PHE A 162 -1.77 -12.65 -7.60
CA PHE A 162 -1.29 -11.28 -7.45
C PHE A 162 -1.65 -10.68 -6.07
N ALA A 163 -2.89 -10.86 -5.61
CA ALA A 163 -3.32 -10.41 -4.28
C ALA A 163 -2.51 -11.08 -3.16
N LEU A 164 -2.29 -12.39 -3.26
CA LEU A 164 -1.45 -13.12 -2.30
C LEU A 164 0.00 -12.63 -2.35
N GLY A 165 0.53 -12.36 -3.53
CA GLY A 165 1.87 -11.77 -3.72
C GLY A 165 2.02 -10.42 -3.03
N ILE A 166 1.03 -9.54 -3.16
CA ILE A 166 0.97 -8.26 -2.45
C ILE A 166 0.99 -8.48 -0.93
N LEU A 167 0.12 -9.35 -0.43
CA LEU A 167 0.03 -9.61 1.02
C LEU A 167 1.36 -10.13 1.59
N ILE A 168 1.99 -11.08 0.90
CA ILE A 168 3.28 -11.63 1.30
C ILE A 168 4.37 -10.54 1.19
N GLY A 169 4.48 -9.86 0.06
CA GLY A 169 5.51 -8.86 -0.19
C GLY A 169 5.42 -7.69 0.79
N MET A 170 4.24 -7.09 0.95
CA MET A 170 4.03 -6.01 1.92
C MET A 170 4.19 -6.49 3.36
N GLY A 171 3.79 -7.73 3.67
CA GLY A 171 4.02 -8.34 4.98
C GLY A 171 5.51 -8.45 5.30
N VAL A 172 6.31 -8.93 4.36
CA VAL A 172 7.78 -9.04 4.49
C VAL A 172 8.42 -7.66 4.65
N VAL A 173 8.07 -6.70 3.78
CA VAL A 173 8.58 -5.31 3.87
C VAL A 173 8.19 -4.68 5.20
N GLY A 174 6.93 -4.84 5.62
CA GLY A 174 6.45 -4.34 6.91
C GLY A 174 7.18 -4.96 8.10
N LEU A 175 7.49 -6.26 8.03
CA LEU A 175 8.27 -6.95 9.05
C LEU A 175 9.71 -6.42 9.13
N ILE A 176 10.35 -6.19 7.98
CA ILE A 176 11.70 -5.62 7.90
C ILE A 176 11.72 -4.22 8.54
N PHE A 177 10.77 -3.37 8.20
CA PHE A 177 10.66 -2.04 8.82
C PHE A 177 10.35 -2.12 10.33
N ALA A 178 9.44 -3.00 10.74
CA ALA A 178 9.11 -3.18 12.16
C ALA A 178 10.31 -3.64 12.98
N GLU A 179 11.09 -4.57 12.46
CA GLU A 179 12.30 -5.07 13.11
C GLU A 179 13.41 -4.02 13.14
N GLY A 180 13.57 -3.26 12.04
CA GLY A 180 14.51 -2.16 11.96
C GLY A 180 14.19 -1.08 12.99
N ILE A 181 12.94 -0.61 13.04
CA ILE A 181 12.50 0.45 13.97
C ILE A 181 12.61 -0.02 15.42
N ALA A 182 12.26 -1.27 15.73
CA ALA A 182 12.31 -1.81 17.09
C ALA A 182 13.72 -1.84 17.71
N ARG A 183 14.76 -1.78 16.90
CA ARG A 183 16.16 -1.74 17.35
C ARG A 183 16.69 -0.32 17.57
N LEU A 184 15.93 0.70 17.23
CA LEU A 184 16.34 2.10 17.34
C LEU A 184 15.91 2.67 18.69
N ASN A 185 16.76 3.58 19.23
CA ASN A 185 16.36 4.36 20.39
C ASN A 185 15.36 5.47 19.99
N ALA A 186 14.65 6.05 20.96
CA ALA A 186 13.61 7.03 20.72
C ALA A 186 14.08 8.28 19.94
N GLN A 187 15.33 8.69 20.11
CA GLN A 187 15.88 9.85 19.41
C GLN A 187 16.13 9.51 17.92
N ILE A 188 16.73 8.36 17.64
CA ILE A 188 16.97 7.90 16.28
C ILE A 188 15.63 7.63 15.57
N THR A 189 14.67 7.02 16.27
CA THR A 189 13.33 6.77 15.71
C THR A 189 12.66 8.07 15.25
N ARG A 190 12.73 9.15 16.02
CA ARG A 190 12.20 10.48 15.63
C ARG A 190 12.92 11.06 14.40
N TRP A 191 14.23 10.88 14.31
CA TRP A 191 14.99 11.29 13.13
C TRP A 191 14.61 10.47 11.89
N VAL A 192 14.55 9.15 12.02
CA VAL A 192 14.11 8.23 10.94
C VAL A 192 12.70 8.61 10.48
N GLN A 193 11.77 8.86 11.41
CA GLN A 193 10.41 9.28 11.08
C GLN A 193 10.40 10.56 10.23
N ARG A 194 11.17 11.59 10.60
CA ARG A 194 11.26 12.83 9.83
C ARG A 194 11.84 12.61 8.44
N VAL A 195 12.95 11.87 8.35
CA VAL A 195 13.60 11.57 7.07
C VAL A 195 12.66 10.78 6.15
N VAL A 196 12.00 9.76 6.68
CA VAL A 196 11.03 8.95 5.93
C VAL A 196 9.85 9.81 5.49
N ALA A 197 9.29 10.65 6.36
CA ALA A 197 8.18 11.52 6.01
C ALA A 197 8.56 12.53 4.91
N VAL A 198 9.72 13.18 5.03
CA VAL A 198 10.23 14.10 3.99
C VAL A 198 10.46 13.34 2.67
N GLY A 199 11.07 12.16 2.72
CA GLY A 199 11.29 11.32 1.53
C GLY A 199 9.97 10.89 0.86
N SER A 200 8.98 10.48 1.66
CA SER A 200 7.64 10.13 1.14
C SER A 200 6.94 11.33 0.51
N GLY A 201 7.01 12.50 1.16
CA GLY A 201 6.47 13.73 0.60
C GLY A 201 7.15 14.15 -0.70
N ALA A 202 8.47 14.08 -0.76
CA ALA A 202 9.24 14.38 -1.98
C ALA A 202 8.89 13.42 -3.12
N LEU A 203 8.76 12.12 -2.85
CA LEU A 203 8.33 11.12 -3.82
C LEU A 203 6.92 11.40 -4.33
N GLY A 204 5.98 11.74 -3.43
CA GLY A 204 4.61 12.11 -3.80
C GLY A 204 4.56 13.35 -4.68
N LEU A 205 5.33 14.40 -4.35
CA LEU A 205 5.42 15.61 -5.16
C LEU A 205 6.08 15.34 -6.53
N PHE A 206 7.09 14.48 -6.57
CA PHE A 206 7.71 14.05 -7.83
C PHE A 206 6.70 13.36 -8.75
N TRP A 207 5.87 12.47 -8.22
CA TRP A 207 4.84 11.79 -9.01
C TRP A 207 3.77 12.74 -9.53
N ILE A 208 3.28 13.65 -8.68
CA ILE A 208 2.35 14.69 -9.10
C ILE A 208 2.96 15.56 -10.20
N GLY A 209 4.17 16.07 -9.97
CA GLY A 209 4.86 16.95 -10.91
C GLY A 209 5.15 16.28 -12.25
N SER A 210 5.64 15.03 -12.25
CA SER A 210 5.93 14.29 -13.47
C SER A 210 4.70 14.06 -14.36
N ARG A 211 3.51 13.93 -13.74
CA ARG A 211 2.25 13.73 -14.46
C ARG A 211 1.53 15.01 -14.86
N LEU A 212 1.85 16.13 -14.21
CA LEU A 212 1.32 17.46 -14.60
C LEU A 212 2.12 18.07 -15.77
N VAL A 213 3.44 17.83 -15.80
CA VAL A 213 4.34 18.43 -16.80
C VAL A 213 4.50 17.55 -18.05
N GLY A 214 4.35 16.24 -17.91
CA GLY A 214 4.58 15.25 -18.99
C GLY A 214 3.33 14.84 -19.78
N GLY A 215 2.20 15.59 -19.67
CA GLY A 215 0.93 15.31 -20.37
C GLY A 215 0.55 16.32 -21.40
#